data_b492b382c7a7301a24f278e5ad219283
#
_entry.id   b492b382c7a7301a24f278e5ad219283
#
_cell.length_a   1.000
_cell.length_b   1.000
_cell.length_c   1.000
_cell.angle_alpha   90.00
_cell.angle_beta   90.00
_cell.angle_gamma   90.00
#
_symmetry.space_group_name_H-M   'P 1'
#
loop_
_entity.id
_entity.type
_entity.pdbx_description
1 polymer ?
#
loop_
_entity_poly.entity_id
_entity_poly.type
_entity_poly.pdbx_seq_one_letter_code
_entity_poly.pdbx_strand_id
1 'polypeptide(L)'
;VNKMDLVDYSQEVYDTIIADFKSFASRLDNIVDITPIPISAIDGDNIVEKSSNMAWFEGSSLLYHLENVYVGGDENHIQARFPVQWVIRPQSDRFHDFRGFAGRVAGGVFKPGDNVTVMPSGFSTKVKAIHQDEHQIEEAFAPQSVAFTLEDDIDISRGDMIVKANSPPQQSQDLDAMICWFSNTNLNPRGRFIIKHTSKEAKAIVTDISYKVDINTLRKNEDTSSFSLN
;
A
#
# COMPACT_ATOMS: atom_id res chain seq x y z
N VAL A 1 -2.03 19.74 -13.90
CA VAL A 1 -2.89 20.91 -13.71
C VAL A 1 -3.99 20.87 -14.76
N ASN A 2 -5.19 20.51 -14.35
CA ASN A 2 -6.35 20.36 -15.24
C ASN A 2 -7.14 21.67 -15.37
N LYS A 3 -8.02 21.75 -16.37
CA LYS A 3 -8.91 22.87 -16.68
C LYS A 3 -8.16 24.12 -17.18
N MET A 4 -7.13 23.91 -17.98
CA MET A 4 -6.38 25.03 -18.59
C MET A 4 -7.24 25.83 -19.58
N ASP A 5 -8.28 25.22 -20.13
CA ASP A 5 -9.32 25.86 -20.94
C ASP A 5 -10.02 27.01 -20.23
N LEU A 6 -10.24 26.91 -18.90
CA LEU A 6 -10.92 27.95 -18.12
C LEU A 6 -10.07 29.20 -17.86
N VAL A 7 -8.77 29.12 -18.15
CA VAL A 7 -7.81 30.21 -17.93
C VAL A 7 -7.07 30.58 -19.23
N ASP A 8 -7.71 30.34 -20.37
CA ASP A 8 -7.18 30.63 -21.71
C ASP A 8 -5.76 30.09 -21.92
N TYR A 9 -5.47 28.89 -21.36
CA TYR A 9 -4.18 28.20 -21.45
C TYR A 9 -2.98 29.03 -20.97
N SER A 10 -3.20 29.91 -20.00
CA SER A 10 -2.21 30.87 -19.50
C SER A 10 -1.03 30.16 -18.80
N GLN A 11 0.19 30.42 -19.29
CA GLN A 11 1.42 29.98 -18.65
C GLN A 11 1.62 30.60 -17.26
N GLU A 12 1.29 31.88 -17.08
CA GLU A 12 1.46 32.59 -15.81
C GLU A 12 0.61 31.97 -14.70
N VAL A 13 -0.64 31.61 -15.01
CA VAL A 13 -1.52 30.92 -14.06
C VAL A 13 -0.98 29.54 -13.72
N TYR A 14 -0.50 28.79 -14.71
CA TYR A 14 0.14 27.50 -14.51
C TYR A 14 1.36 27.61 -13.60
N ASP A 15 2.26 28.53 -13.89
CA ASP A 15 3.51 28.71 -13.10
C ASP A 15 3.21 29.07 -11.64
N THR A 16 2.18 29.90 -11.41
CA THR A 16 1.72 30.25 -10.06
C THR A 16 1.22 29.02 -9.31
N ILE A 17 0.37 28.21 -9.93
CA ILE A 17 -0.15 26.96 -9.34
C ILE A 17 1.01 26.00 -9.00
N ILE A 18 1.99 25.87 -9.89
CA ILE A 18 3.13 24.98 -9.66
C ILE A 18 4.00 25.49 -8.52
N ALA A 19 4.22 26.78 -8.40
CA ALA A 19 5.00 27.37 -7.31
C ALA A 19 4.34 27.11 -5.95
N ASP A 20 3.01 27.33 -5.86
CA ASP A 20 2.23 27.08 -4.66
C ASP A 20 2.23 25.58 -4.30
N PHE A 21 2.01 24.71 -5.30
CA PHE A 21 2.03 23.26 -5.07
C PHE A 21 3.41 22.76 -4.63
N LYS A 22 4.50 23.22 -5.25
CA LYS A 22 5.85 22.87 -4.83
C LYS A 22 6.16 23.34 -3.41
N SER A 23 5.70 24.54 -3.04
CA SER A 23 5.82 25.05 -1.67
C SER A 23 5.05 24.19 -0.65
N PHE A 24 3.86 23.70 -1.02
CA PHE A 24 3.11 22.76 -0.20
C PHE A 24 3.81 21.39 -0.12
N ALA A 25 4.19 20.84 -1.29
CA ALA A 25 4.79 19.51 -1.41
C ALA A 25 6.13 19.39 -0.67
N SER A 26 6.90 20.47 -0.57
CA SER A 26 8.17 20.49 0.19
C SER A 26 8.02 20.21 1.69
N ARG A 27 6.79 20.20 2.22
CA ARG A 27 6.47 19.86 3.61
C ARG A 27 6.07 18.39 3.79
N LEU A 28 6.02 17.61 2.71
CA LEU A 28 5.66 16.19 2.71
C LEU A 28 6.93 15.35 2.60
N ASP A 29 7.15 14.45 3.55
CA ASP A 29 8.42 13.72 3.71
C ASP A 29 8.71 12.67 2.64
N ASN A 30 7.72 12.26 1.82
CA ASN A 30 7.84 11.10 0.92
C ASN A 30 7.63 11.41 -0.57
N ILE A 31 7.76 12.68 -0.98
CA ILE A 31 7.66 13.05 -2.40
C ILE A 31 9.06 13.01 -3.02
N VAL A 32 9.27 12.05 -3.93
CA VAL A 32 10.56 11.85 -4.61
C VAL A 32 10.65 12.69 -5.87
N ASP A 33 9.55 12.74 -6.65
CA ASP A 33 9.52 13.49 -7.92
C ASP A 33 8.13 14.09 -8.17
N ILE A 34 8.11 15.26 -8.83
CA ILE A 34 6.89 15.95 -9.21
C ILE A 34 7.04 16.40 -10.66
N THR A 35 6.27 15.79 -11.54
CA THR A 35 6.20 16.14 -12.96
C THR A 35 4.86 16.82 -13.26
N PRO A 36 4.77 18.16 -13.24
CA PRO A 36 3.54 18.87 -13.51
C PRO A 36 3.27 18.92 -15.02
N ILE A 37 2.05 18.55 -15.41
CA ILE A 37 1.59 18.59 -16.80
C ILE A 37 0.33 19.44 -16.87
N PRO A 38 0.28 20.53 -17.68
CA PRO A 38 -0.93 21.30 -17.92
C PRO A 38 -1.81 20.56 -18.91
N ILE A 39 -3.11 20.42 -18.59
CA ILE A 39 -4.06 19.69 -19.44
C ILE A 39 -5.44 20.38 -19.49
N SER A 40 -6.18 20.16 -20.58
CA SER A 40 -7.62 20.29 -20.61
C SER A 40 -8.22 18.91 -20.89
N ALA A 41 -8.89 18.31 -19.88
CA ALA A 41 -9.49 17.00 -20.03
C ALA A 41 -10.74 17.05 -20.94
N ILE A 42 -11.41 18.20 -21.09
CA ILE A 42 -12.59 18.38 -21.94
C ILE A 42 -12.15 18.44 -23.40
N ASP A 43 -11.14 19.24 -23.70
CA ASP A 43 -10.67 19.47 -25.07
C ASP A 43 -9.63 18.44 -25.52
N GLY A 44 -9.07 17.66 -24.57
CA GLY A 44 -8.06 16.64 -24.85
C GLY A 44 -6.62 17.19 -24.93
N ASP A 45 -6.43 18.47 -24.61
CA ASP A 45 -5.12 19.11 -24.68
C ASP A 45 -4.11 18.50 -23.73
N ASN A 46 -2.94 18.13 -24.24
CA ASN A 46 -1.85 17.42 -23.54
C ASN A 46 -2.25 16.09 -22.88
N ILE A 47 -3.36 15.47 -23.29
CA ILE A 47 -3.78 14.15 -22.81
C ILE A 47 -3.04 13.05 -23.59
N VAL A 48 -3.35 12.90 -24.87
CA VAL A 48 -2.74 11.90 -25.76
C VAL A 48 -1.57 12.54 -26.53
N GLU A 49 -1.84 13.67 -27.15
CA GLU A 49 -0.87 14.43 -27.94
C GLU A 49 -0.58 15.79 -27.30
N LYS A 50 0.52 16.40 -27.70
CA LYS A 50 0.85 17.76 -27.25
C LYS A 50 -0.13 18.77 -27.84
N SER A 51 -0.58 19.69 -26.98
CA SER A 51 -1.49 20.74 -27.36
C SER A 51 -0.79 21.87 -28.11
N SER A 52 -1.44 22.35 -29.17
CA SER A 52 -1.03 23.60 -29.85
C SER A 52 -1.40 24.85 -29.05
N ASN A 53 -2.41 24.76 -28.16
CA ASN A 53 -2.86 25.86 -27.32
C ASN A 53 -1.85 26.17 -26.19
N MET A 54 -1.01 25.20 -25.85
CA MET A 54 0.03 25.31 -24.82
C MET A 54 1.42 25.08 -25.42
N ALA A 55 1.75 25.77 -26.53
CA ALA A 55 3.05 25.66 -27.21
C ALA A 55 4.24 26.02 -26.31
N TRP A 56 4.00 26.76 -25.22
CA TRP A 56 4.99 27.12 -24.21
C TRP A 56 5.38 25.92 -23.31
N PHE A 57 4.58 24.82 -23.30
CA PHE A 57 4.87 23.65 -22.50
C PHE A 57 5.77 22.68 -23.28
N GLU A 58 7.02 22.55 -22.86
CA GLU A 58 8.01 21.68 -23.51
C GLU A 58 7.94 20.21 -23.05
N GLY A 59 7.18 19.91 -22.00
CA GLY A 59 7.03 18.55 -21.47
C GLY A 59 6.31 17.57 -22.39
N SER A 60 6.13 16.33 -21.96
CA SER A 60 5.39 15.28 -22.65
C SER A 60 3.90 15.38 -22.39
N SER A 61 3.08 14.71 -23.23
CA SER A 61 1.65 14.49 -22.94
C SER A 61 1.47 13.58 -21.72
N LEU A 62 0.30 13.64 -21.11
CA LEU A 62 -0.02 12.82 -19.93
C LEU A 62 0.10 11.33 -20.21
N LEU A 63 -0.46 10.85 -21.34
CA LEU A 63 -0.41 9.43 -21.72
C LEU A 63 1.04 8.97 -21.90
N TYR A 64 1.84 9.73 -22.65
CA TYR A 64 3.25 9.41 -22.84
C TYR A 64 4.00 9.32 -21.51
N HIS A 65 3.75 10.25 -20.60
CA HIS A 65 4.37 10.23 -19.27
C HIS A 65 3.96 8.97 -18.50
N LEU A 66 2.67 8.62 -18.47
CA LEU A 66 2.18 7.44 -17.75
C LEU A 66 2.72 6.11 -18.32
N GLU A 67 2.94 6.04 -19.64
CA GLU A 67 3.51 4.85 -20.29
C GLU A 67 5.02 4.69 -20.05
N ASN A 68 5.72 5.78 -19.76
CA ASN A 68 7.19 5.77 -19.65
C ASN A 68 7.72 6.06 -18.25
N VAL A 69 6.86 6.49 -17.31
CA VAL A 69 7.30 6.73 -15.92
C VAL A 69 7.73 5.44 -15.26
N TYR A 70 8.92 5.46 -14.67
CA TYR A 70 9.42 4.31 -13.91
C TYR A 70 8.64 4.15 -12.59
N VAL A 71 7.94 3.04 -12.45
CA VAL A 71 7.15 2.67 -11.26
C VAL A 71 7.80 1.55 -10.44
N GLY A 72 9.07 1.29 -10.65
CA GLY A 72 9.82 0.26 -9.92
C GLY A 72 10.48 0.84 -8.66
N GLY A 73 10.56 0.04 -7.59
CA GLY A 73 11.32 0.37 -6.40
C GLY A 73 10.51 0.69 -5.14
N ASP A 74 9.20 0.73 -5.22
CA ASP A 74 8.33 0.96 -4.04
C ASP A 74 8.19 -0.29 -3.16
N GLU A 75 8.63 -1.44 -3.65
CA GLU A 75 8.51 -2.70 -2.95
C GLU A 75 9.66 -2.91 -1.97
N ASN A 76 9.31 -3.23 -0.71
CA ASN A 76 10.29 -3.58 0.30
C ASN A 76 10.81 -5.00 0.07
N HIS A 77 11.97 -5.16 -0.54
CA HIS A 77 12.59 -6.47 -0.78
C HIS A 77 13.40 -7.01 0.40
N ILE A 78 13.53 -6.26 1.49
CA ILE A 78 14.36 -6.64 2.66
C ILE A 78 13.54 -7.40 3.69
N GLN A 79 12.36 -6.86 4.04
CA GLN A 79 11.52 -7.42 5.10
C GLN A 79 10.51 -8.41 4.52
N ALA A 80 10.82 -9.68 4.59
CA ALA A 80 9.97 -10.72 4.04
C ALA A 80 8.69 -10.90 4.88
N ARG A 81 7.54 -10.68 4.25
CA ARG A 81 6.20 -10.72 4.85
C ARG A 81 5.23 -11.41 3.91
N PHE A 82 4.61 -12.48 4.41
CA PHE A 82 3.61 -13.24 3.66
C PHE A 82 2.34 -13.42 4.52
N PRO A 83 1.37 -12.52 4.41
CA PRO A 83 0.08 -12.66 5.08
C PRO A 83 -0.72 -13.82 4.47
N VAL A 84 -1.12 -14.77 5.30
CA VAL A 84 -1.95 -15.91 4.85
C VAL A 84 -3.37 -15.44 4.63
N GLN A 85 -3.85 -15.60 3.40
CA GLN A 85 -5.20 -15.22 2.98
C GLN A 85 -6.13 -16.43 2.93
N TRP A 86 -5.61 -17.58 2.57
CA TRP A 86 -6.38 -18.81 2.41
C TRP A 86 -5.53 -20.04 2.71
N VAL A 87 -6.15 -21.05 3.33
CA VAL A 87 -5.54 -22.37 3.56
C VAL A 87 -6.10 -23.34 2.54
N ILE A 88 -5.26 -23.88 1.68
CA ILE A 88 -5.63 -24.84 0.64
C ILE A 88 -5.53 -26.24 1.24
N ARG A 89 -6.64 -26.93 1.33
CA ARG A 89 -6.73 -28.34 1.72
C ARG A 89 -7.67 -29.05 0.72
N PRO A 90 -7.14 -29.60 -0.37
CA PRO A 90 -7.96 -30.32 -1.34
C PRO A 90 -8.58 -31.57 -0.70
N GLN A 91 -9.88 -31.81 -0.93
CA GLN A 91 -10.58 -32.98 -0.47
C GLN A 91 -10.61 -34.08 -1.57
N SER A 92 -9.49 -34.31 -2.23
CA SER A 92 -9.39 -35.33 -3.29
C SER A 92 -8.34 -36.38 -2.94
N ASP A 93 -8.59 -37.63 -3.30
CA ASP A 93 -7.67 -38.76 -3.03
C ASP A 93 -6.27 -38.52 -3.59
N ARG A 94 -6.14 -37.72 -4.66
CA ARG A 94 -4.87 -37.40 -5.30
C ARG A 94 -4.00 -36.43 -4.49
N PHE A 95 -4.60 -35.62 -3.59
CA PHE A 95 -3.93 -34.56 -2.84
C PHE A 95 -4.26 -34.61 -1.35
N HIS A 96 -4.50 -35.81 -0.83
CA HIS A 96 -4.95 -36.04 0.55
C HIS A 96 -4.09 -35.35 1.61
N ASP A 97 -2.77 -35.27 1.40
CA ASP A 97 -1.82 -34.68 2.35
C ASP A 97 -1.34 -33.27 1.95
N PHE A 98 -1.94 -32.70 0.91
CA PHE A 98 -1.52 -31.36 0.49
C PHE A 98 -2.11 -30.28 1.41
N ARG A 99 -1.24 -29.51 2.01
CA ARG A 99 -1.57 -28.33 2.79
C ARG A 99 -0.79 -27.11 2.26
N GLY A 100 -1.49 -26.21 1.60
CA GLY A 100 -0.91 -24.98 1.03
C GLY A 100 -1.44 -23.74 1.74
N PHE A 101 -0.61 -22.73 1.87
CA PHE A 101 -0.95 -21.43 2.44
C PHE A 101 -0.86 -20.38 1.35
N ALA A 102 -2.01 -19.93 0.85
CA ALA A 102 -2.09 -18.96 -0.23
C ALA A 102 -2.16 -17.53 0.29
N GLY A 103 -1.49 -16.64 -0.41
CA GLY A 103 -1.45 -15.21 -0.10
C GLY A 103 -0.69 -14.40 -1.14
N ARG A 104 -0.58 -13.10 -0.90
CA ARG A 104 0.26 -12.19 -1.68
C ARG A 104 1.48 -11.82 -0.86
N VAL A 105 2.66 -11.96 -1.41
CA VAL A 105 3.89 -11.49 -0.79
C VAL A 105 3.80 -9.98 -0.60
N ALA A 106 3.81 -9.53 0.66
CA ALA A 106 3.68 -8.13 1.01
C ALA A 106 5.03 -7.41 1.14
N GLY A 107 6.12 -8.16 1.19
CA GLY A 107 7.48 -7.64 1.24
C GLY A 107 8.50 -8.76 1.21
N GLY A 108 9.73 -8.41 0.86
CA GLY A 108 10.88 -9.31 0.81
C GLY A 108 10.83 -10.36 -0.29
N VAL A 109 11.71 -11.32 -0.16
CA VAL A 109 11.87 -12.45 -1.07
C VAL A 109 11.86 -13.74 -0.26
N PHE A 110 11.16 -14.77 -0.73
CA PHE A 110 11.12 -16.10 -0.14
C PHE A 110 11.64 -17.14 -1.13
N LYS A 111 12.35 -18.14 -0.63
CA LYS A 111 12.86 -19.28 -1.42
C LYS A 111 12.54 -20.60 -0.71
N PRO A 112 12.38 -21.70 -1.44
CA PRO A 112 12.37 -23.02 -0.84
C PRO A 112 13.62 -23.24 0.04
N GLY A 113 13.45 -23.83 1.23
CA GLY A 113 14.49 -24.00 2.23
C GLY A 113 14.68 -22.83 3.20
N ASP A 114 14.06 -21.69 2.98
CA ASP A 114 14.11 -20.57 3.93
C ASP A 114 13.52 -20.93 5.29
N ASN A 115 14.25 -20.60 6.37
CA ASN A 115 13.72 -20.68 7.72
C ASN A 115 12.70 -19.56 7.95
N VAL A 116 11.49 -19.94 8.32
CA VAL A 116 10.37 -19.03 8.54
C VAL A 116 9.75 -19.22 9.91
N THR A 117 9.13 -18.16 10.39
CA THR A 117 8.36 -18.15 11.63
C THR A 117 6.93 -17.72 11.32
N VAL A 118 5.98 -18.42 11.92
CA VAL A 118 4.54 -18.11 11.80
C VAL A 118 4.14 -17.16 12.93
N MET A 119 3.60 -16.02 12.58
CA MET A 119 3.13 -15.03 13.55
C MET A 119 1.58 -15.07 13.62
N PRO A 120 0.96 -14.98 14.79
CA PRO A 120 1.55 -14.66 16.10
C PRO A 120 2.05 -15.85 16.90
N SER A 121 1.87 -17.10 16.45
CA SER A 121 2.17 -18.29 17.24
C SER A 121 3.65 -18.46 17.61
N GLY A 122 4.57 -17.93 16.80
CA GLY A 122 6.01 -18.04 16.99
C GLY A 122 6.60 -19.38 16.54
N PHE A 123 5.81 -20.27 15.96
CA PHE A 123 6.32 -21.56 15.45
C PHE A 123 7.25 -21.35 14.27
N SER A 124 8.39 -22.02 14.31
CA SER A 124 9.39 -21.98 13.24
C SER A 124 9.36 -23.25 12.41
N THR A 125 9.55 -23.11 11.12
CA THR A 125 9.60 -24.19 10.13
C THR A 125 10.40 -23.73 8.91
N LYS A 126 10.37 -24.52 7.82
CA LYS A 126 10.96 -24.13 6.54
C LYS A 126 9.95 -24.13 5.42
N VAL A 127 10.16 -23.25 4.45
CA VAL A 127 9.42 -23.29 3.18
C VAL A 127 9.85 -24.55 2.43
N LYS A 128 8.90 -25.46 2.21
CA LYS A 128 9.14 -26.71 1.44
C LYS A 128 9.12 -26.43 -0.05
N ALA A 129 8.09 -25.74 -0.54
CA ALA A 129 7.96 -25.35 -1.92
C ALA A 129 7.08 -24.10 -2.05
N ILE A 130 7.26 -23.38 -3.14
CA ILE A 130 6.46 -22.22 -3.53
C ILE A 130 5.76 -22.55 -4.83
N HIS A 131 4.46 -22.32 -4.89
CA HIS A 131 3.62 -22.60 -6.04
C HIS A 131 3.00 -21.30 -6.56
N GLN A 132 3.11 -21.11 -7.86
CA GLN A 132 2.38 -20.07 -8.58
C GLN A 132 1.55 -20.78 -9.66
N ASP A 133 0.23 -20.69 -9.55
CA ASP A 133 -0.71 -21.49 -10.32
C ASP A 133 -0.39 -23.01 -10.18
N GLU A 134 -0.14 -23.71 -11.28
CA GLU A 134 0.19 -25.15 -11.30
C GLU A 134 1.70 -25.44 -11.23
N HIS A 135 2.55 -24.40 -11.17
CA HIS A 135 4.01 -24.53 -11.25
C HIS A 135 4.69 -24.24 -9.92
N GLN A 136 5.77 -24.99 -9.65
CA GLN A 136 6.69 -24.62 -8.58
C GLN A 136 7.68 -23.60 -9.10
N ILE A 137 7.98 -22.60 -8.25
CA ILE A 137 8.94 -21.54 -8.54
C ILE A 137 10.07 -21.51 -7.52
N GLU A 138 11.22 -21.04 -7.95
CA GLU A 138 12.48 -21.00 -7.17
C GLU A 138 12.49 -19.86 -6.15
N GLU A 139 11.72 -18.80 -6.40
CA GLU A 139 11.60 -17.66 -5.51
C GLU A 139 10.26 -16.93 -5.70
N ALA A 140 9.79 -16.32 -4.62
CA ALA A 140 8.65 -15.41 -4.63
C ALA A 140 9.01 -14.08 -3.98
N PHE A 141 8.62 -12.98 -4.59
CA PHE A 141 8.86 -11.62 -4.12
C PHE A 141 7.60 -10.76 -4.18
N ALA A 142 7.64 -9.63 -3.47
CA ALA A 142 6.52 -8.69 -3.53
C ALA A 142 6.39 -8.11 -4.97
N PRO A 143 5.17 -8.01 -5.52
CA PRO A 143 3.85 -8.31 -4.94
C PRO A 143 3.20 -9.62 -5.43
N GLN A 144 3.97 -10.67 -5.71
CA GLN A 144 3.46 -11.91 -6.28
C GLN A 144 2.43 -12.62 -5.39
N SER A 145 1.40 -13.20 -6.03
CA SER A 145 0.43 -14.09 -5.38
C SER A 145 0.87 -15.53 -5.55
N VAL A 146 1.07 -16.24 -4.46
CA VAL A 146 1.65 -17.58 -4.42
C VAL A 146 1.02 -18.43 -3.32
N ALA A 147 1.30 -19.74 -3.35
CA ALA A 147 0.99 -20.66 -2.25
C ALA A 147 2.27 -21.32 -1.72
N PHE A 148 2.46 -21.27 -0.41
CA PHE A 148 3.57 -21.97 0.27
C PHE A 148 3.12 -23.32 0.78
N THR A 149 3.98 -24.33 0.66
CA THR A 149 3.95 -25.54 1.48
C THR A 149 5.10 -25.48 2.46
N LEU A 150 4.93 -26.02 3.65
CA LEU A 150 5.91 -26.02 4.73
C LEU A 150 6.39 -27.43 5.01
N GLU A 151 7.58 -27.56 5.64
CA GLU A 151 8.11 -28.86 6.00
C GLU A 151 7.33 -29.52 7.14
N ASP A 152 6.93 -28.71 8.13
CA ASP A 152 6.18 -29.18 9.29
C ASP A 152 4.67 -28.90 9.13
N ASP A 153 3.85 -29.79 9.69
CA ASP A 153 2.39 -29.60 9.75
C ASP A 153 2.02 -28.68 10.92
N ILE A 154 2.12 -27.38 10.69
CA ILE A 154 1.81 -26.34 11.67
C ILE A 154 0.40 -25.81 11.43
N ASP A 155 -0.37 -25.57 12.50
CA ASP A 155 -1.69 -24.97 12.39
C ASP A 155 -1.57 -23.47 12.10
N ILE A 156 -1.90 -23.12 10.85
CA ILE A 156 -1.88 -21.75 10.32
C ILE A 156 -3.26 -21.45 9.75
N SER A 157 -3.75 -20.28 10.06
CA SER A 157 -5.06 -19.80 9.65
C SER A 157 -4.98 -18.51 8.85
N ARG A 158 -6.09 -18.17 8.17
CA ARG A 158 -6.22 -16.83 7.58
C ARG A 158 -6.01 -15.77 8.65
N GLY A 159 -5.16 -14.79 8.33
CA GLY A 159 -4.79 -13.70 9.24
C GLY A 159 -3.46 -13.90 9.94
N ASP A 160 -2.90 -15.11 9.91
CA ASP A 160 -1.53 -15.33 10.33
C ASP A 160 -0.54 -14.82 9.27
N MET A 161 0.71 -14.63 9.66
CA MET A 161 1.74 -14.12 8.78
C MET A 161 2.98 -15.00 8.84
N ILE A 162 3.45 -15.45 7.69
CA ILE A 162 4.73 -16.16 7.56
C ILE A 162 5.81 -15.12 7.30
N VAL A 163 6.88 -15.14 8.10
CA VAL A 163 8.00 -14.19 8.02
C VAL A 163 9.32 -14.93 8.05
N LYS A 164 10.39 -14.35 7.52
CA LYS A 164 11.72 -14.90 7.70
C LYS A 164 12.15 -14.85 9.17
N ALA A 165 12.75 -15.93 9.67
CA ALA A 165 13.13 -16.07 11.07
C ALA A 165 14.13 -15.00 11.55
N ASN A 166 14.93 -14.45 10.63
CA ASN A 166 15.92 -13.41 10.93
C ASN A 166 15.34 -11.97 10.93
N SER A 167 14.06 -11.79 10.59
CA SER A 167 13.44 -10.47 10.51
C SER A 167 11.96 -10.51 10.96
N PRO A 168 11.66 -10.97 12.21
CA PRO A 168 10.29 -10.98 12.70
C PRO A 168 9.76 -9.55 12.87
N PRO A 169 8.47 -9.29 12.60
CA PRO A 169 7.85 -8.02 12.91
C PRO A 169 7.67 -7.87 14.42
N GLN A 170 7.60 -6.62 14.88
CA GLN A 170 7.20 -6.34 16.24
C GLN A 170 5.70 -6.63 16.40
N GLN A 171 5.34 -7.35 17.46
CA GLN A 171 3.96 -7.56 17.87
C GLN A 171 3.60 -6.58 19.00
N SER A 172 2.47 -5.91 18.87
CA SER A 172 1.93 -5.05 19.91
C SER A 172 0.41 -5.07 19.91
N GLN A 173 -0.20 -4.85 21.06
CA GLN A 173 -1.62 -4.58 21.23
C GLN A 173 -1.89 -3.07 21.26
N ASP A 174 -0.86 -2.28 21.50
CA ASP A 174 -0.91 -0.82 21.52
C ASP A 174 -0.31 -0.28 20.22
N LEU A 175 -1.07 0.53 19.51
CA LEU A 175 -0.72 1.07 18.21
C LEU A 175 -0.94 2.58 18.17
N ASP A 176 0.05 3.31 17.67
CA ASP A 176 -0.12 4.67 17.21
C ASP A 176 -0.27 4.68 15.68
N ALA A 177 -1.32 5.31 15.20
CA ALA A 177 -1.60 5.32 13.77
C ALA A 177 -2.12 6.68 13.30
N MET A 178 -1.63 7.12 12.15
CA MET A 178 -2.26 8.20 11.39
C MET A 178 -3.43 7.64 10.61
N ILE A 179 -4.62 8.23 10.77
CA ILE A 179 -5.83 7.76 10.10
C ILE A 179 -6.51 8.86 9.30
N CYS A 180 -7.10 8.49 8.18
CA CYS A 180 -8.06 9.32 7.46
C CYS A 180 -9.48 8.84 7.82
N TRP A 181 -10.32 9.74 8.27
CA TRP A 181 -11.66 9.38 8.73
C TRP A 181 -12.71 9.68 7.66
N PHE A 182 -13.41 8.62 7.19
CA PHE A 182 -14.41 8.72 6.12
C PHE A 182 -15.85 8.42 6.58
N SER A 183 -16.07 8.28 7.90
CA SER A 183 -17.42 8.01 8.42
C SER A 183 -18.17 9.30 8.72
N ASN A 184 -19.49 9.28 8.50
CA ASN A 184 -20.39 10.35 8.90
C ASN A 184 -20.57 10.45 10.43
N THR A 185 -20.19 9.41 11.19
CA THR A 185 -20.19 9.44 12.65
C THR A 185 -18.83 9.87 13.16
N ASN A 186 -18.79 10.68 14.20
CA ASN A 186 -17.53 11.15 14.76
C ASN A 186 -16.68 10.02 15.31
N LEU A 187 -15.38 10.08 15.10
CA LEU A 187 -14.42 9.28 15.82
C LEU A 187 -14.24 9.86 17.21
N ASN A 188 -14.64 9.11 18.22
CA ASN A 188 -14.53 9.54 19.62
C ASN A 188 -13.59 8.62 20.40
N PRO A 189 -12.91 9.15 21.44
CA PRO A 189 -12.19 8.32 22.40
C PRO A 189 -13.13 7.26 23.01
N ARG A 190 -12.59 6.06 23.28
CA ARG A 190 -13.31 4.85 23.73
C ARG A 190 -14.27 4.25 22.70
N GLY A 191 -14.28 4.76 21.46
CA GLY A 191 -14.96 4.12 20.33
C GLY A 191 -14.42 2.73 20.07
N ARG A 192 -15.33 1.78 19.77
CA ARG A 192 -14.98 0.39 19.46
C ARG A 192 -15.07 0.18 17.97
N PHE A 193 -14.01 -0.36 17.38
CA PHE A 193 -13.87 -0.57 15.95
C PHE A 193 -13.31 -1.95 15.65
N ILE A 194 -13.34 -2.34 14.40
CA ILE A 194 -12.58 -3.48 13.87
C ILE A 194 -11.41 -2.89 13.10
N ILE A 195 -10.19 -3.24 13.53
CA ILE A 195 -8.99 -2.96 12.76
C ILE A 195 -8.69 -4.14 11.84
N LYS A 196 -8.38 -3.84 10.59
CA LYS A 196 -7.94 -4.83 9.62
C LYS A 196 -6.53 -4.52 9.18
N HIS A 197 -5.64 -5.48 9.39
CA HIS A 197 -4.27 -5.42 8.94
C HIS A 197 -3.99 -6.61 8.03
N THR A 198 -3.83 -6.34 6.74
CA THR A 198 -3.76 -7.40 5.70
C THR A 198 -4.98 -8.32 5.72
N SER A 199 -4.83 -9.58 6.08
CA SER A 199 -5.90 -10.58 6.19
C SER A 199 -6.42 -10.78 7.62
N LYS A 200 -5.76 -10.17 8.64
CA LYS A 200 -6.16 -10.28 10.05
C LYS A 200 -7.13 -9.17 10.44
N GLU A 201 -8.17 -9.54 11.19
CA GLU A 201 -9.10 -8.61 11.80
C GLU A 201 -9.06 -8.76 13.32
N ALA A 202 -9.10 -7.62 14.02
CA ALA A 202 -9.12 -7.59 15.48
C ALA A 202 -10.04 -6.47 15.98
N LYS A 203 -10.60 -6.65 17.18
CA LYS A 203 -11.33 -5.58 17.88
C LYS A 203 -10.33 -4.57 18.43
N ALA A 204 -10.59 -3.29 18.17
CA ALA A 204 -9.77 -2.18 18.65
C ALA A 204 -10.62 -1.17 19.39
N ILE A 205 -10.00 -0.47 20.32
CA ILE A 205 -10.59 0.65 21.05
C ILE A 205 -9.67 1.84 20.84
N VAL A 206 -10.22 2.97 20.42
CA VAL A 206 -9.48 4.24 20.39
C VAL A 206 -9.29 4.70 21.83
N THR A 207 -8.06 4.75 22.30
CA THR A 207 -7.74 5.22 23.66
C THR A 207 -7.71 6.72 23.73
N ASP A 208 -7.06 7.34 22.74
CA ASP A 208 -6.85 8.78 22.68
C ASP A 208 -6.71 9.26 21.23
N ILE A 209 -6.86 10.57 21.04
CA ILE A 209 -6.62 11.27 19.77
C ILE A 209 -5.58 12.35 20.06
N SER A 210 -4.34 12.08 19.65
CA SER A 210 -3.21 12.96 19.98
C SER A 210 -3.27 14.31 19.28
N TYR A 211 -3.69 14.35 18.01
CA TYR A 211 -3.84 15.59 17.25
C TYR A 211 -4.64 15.37 15.96
N LYS A 212 -5.13 16.45 15.40
CA LYS A 212 -5.68 16.52 14.03
C LYS A 212 -4.70 17.27 13.12
N VAL A 213 -4.49 16.76 11.93
CA VAL A 213 -3.73 17.48 10.88
C VAL A 213 -4.70 18.25 10.01
N ASP A 214 -4.50 19.55 9.89
CA ASP A 214 -5.18 20.36 8.88
C ASP A 214 -4.60 20.03 7.50
N ILE A 215 -5.44 19.57 6.59
CA ILE A 215 -5.01 19.08 5.27
C ILE A 215 -4.45 20.17 4.35
N ASN A 216 -4.80 21.44 4.59
CA ASN A 216 -4.35 22.56 3.75
C ASN A 216 -3.01 23.14 4.25
N THR A 217 -2.85 23.21 5.58
CA THR A 217 -1.67 23.82 6.18
C THR A 217 -0.66 22.82 6.71
N LEU A 218 -1.03 21.53 6.82
CA LEU A 218 -0.27 20.44 7.45
C LEU A 218 0.08 20.71 8.91
N ARG A 219 -0.59 21.66 9.57
CA ARG A 219 -0.39 21.96 10.99
C ARG A 219 -1.13 20.95 11.87
N LYS A 220 -0.48 20.57 12.96
CA LYS A 220 -1.07 19.74 14.01
C LYS A 220 -1.91 20.62 14.94
N ASN A 221 -3.13 20.18 15.22
CA ASN A 221 -4.00 20.76 16.22
C ASN A 221 -4.22 19.71 17.34
N GLU A 222 -3.73 20.01 18.53
CA GLU A 222 -3.79 19.13 19.69
C GLU A 222 -5.09 19.31 20.51
N ASP A 223 -5.81 20.40 20.31
CA ASP A 223 -7.07 20.70 21.01
C ASP A 223 -8.28 19.96 20.43
N THR A 224 -8.10 18.73 19.99
CA THR A 224 -9.16 17.99 19.31
C THR A 224 -9.58 16.77 20.11
N SER A 225 -10.79 16.79 20.65
CA SER A 225 -11.37 15.66 21.40
C SER A 225 -12.17 14.67 20.56
N SER A 226 -12.44 14.99 19.30
CA SER A 226 -13.19 14.13 18.37
C SER A 226 -12.90 14.50 16.91
N PHE A 227 -13.12 13.54 16.01
CA PHE A 227 -13.03 13.74 14.56
C PHE A 227 -14.39 13.58 13.89
N SER A 228 -14.72 14.54 13.04
CA SER A 228 -15.84 14.45 12.10
C SER A 228 -15.32 14.25 10.68
N LEU A 229 -16.18 13.79 9.77
CA LEU A 229 -15.95 13.85 8.33
C LEU A 229 -15.70 15.31 7.94
N ASN A 230 -14.67 15.57 7.15
CA ASN A 230 -14.43 16.90 6.58
C ASN A 230 -15.37 17.14 5.41
#